data_e5511f36c5d9671c9233da0e7bfd0471
#
_entry.id   e5511f36c5d9671c9233da0e7bfd0471
#
_cell.length_a   1.000
_cell.length_b   1.000
_cell.length_c   1.000
_cell.angle_alpha   90.00
_cell.angle_beta   90.00
_cell.angle_gamma   90.00
#
_symmetry.space_group_name_H-M   'P 1'
#
loop_
_entity.id
_entity.type
_entity.pdbx_description
1 polymer ?
#
loop_
_entity_poly.entity_id
_entity_poly.type
_entity_poly.pdbx_seq_one_letter_code
_entity_poly.pdbx_strand_id
1 'polypeptide(L)' 'MELSEPTILERVPPQSLDAEMAVLGSMLLDDDALARAAELLDASVFYTDAHRLIFAAMVDLYKRNIAVDLVT' A
#
# COMPACT_ATOMS: atom_id res chain seq x y z
N MET A 1 -30.96 -2.47 -1.90
CA MET A 1 -30.38 -2.41 -1.82
C MET A 1 -29.89 -2.69 -1.93
N GLU A 2 -29.58 -2.53 -2.35
CA GLU A 2 -28.97 -2.65 -2.37
C GLU A 2 -28.32 -2.57 -2.41
N LEU A 3 -29.41 -2.55 -2.30
CA LEU A 3 -28.21 -1.94 -2.30
C LEU A 3 -27.00 -2.76 -2.51
N SER A 4 -26.38 -2.66 -3.58
CA SER A 4 -25.20 -3.43 -3.77
C SER A 4 -24.12 -2.95 -2.80
N GLU A 5 -23.34 -3.88 -2.32
CA GLU A 5 -22.22 -3.54 -1.47
C GLU A 5 -21.15 -2.86 -2.26
N PRO A 6 -20.62 -1.75 -1.76
CA PRO A 6 -19.44 -1.19 -2.41
C PRO A 6 -18.25 -2.14 -2.24
N THR A 7 -17.31 -2.03 -3.12
CA THR A 7 -16.07 -2.78 -2.98
C THR A 7 -15.34 -2.29 -1.72
N ILE A 8 -14.37 -3.06 -1.27
CA ILE A 8 -13.59 -2.64 -0.13
C ILE A 8 -12.95 -1.28 -0.38
N LEU A 9 -12.48 -1.05 -1.60
CA LEU A 9 -11.86 0.24 -1.92
C LEU A 9 -12.85 1.38 -1.82
N GLU A 10 -14.11 1.12 -2.14
CA GLU A 10 -15.13 2.15 -2.04
C GLU A 10 -15.55 2.40 -0.61
N ARG A 11 -15.43 1.39 0.24
CA ARG A 11 -15.80 1.53 1.65
C ARG A 11 -14.76 2.28 2.46
N VAL A 12 -13.51 2.17 2.07
CA VAL A 12 -12.42 2.80 2.80
C VAL A 12 -12.33 4.25 2.39
N PRO A 13 -12.48 5.20 3.33
CA PRO A 13 -12.35 6.60 2.98
C PRO A 13 -10.99 6.88 2.36
N PRO A 14 -10.90 7.77 1.36
CA PRO A 14 -9.62 8.03 0.72
C PRO A 14 -8.53 8.49 1.67
N GLN A 15 -8.92 9.15 2.77
CA GLN A 15 -7.95 9.67 3.71
C GLN A 15 -7.85 8.85 4.99
N SER A 16 -8.09 7.55 4.88
CA SER A 16 -7.97 6.68 6.04
C SER A 16 -6.51 6.36 6.32
N LEU A 17 -5.93 7.04 7.29
CA LEU A 17 -4.54 6.81 7.65
C LEU A 17 -4.31 5.41 8.19
N ASP A 18 -5.25 4.90 8.97
CA ASP A 18 -5.10 3.57 9.54
C ASP A 18 -5.02 2.51 8.46
N ALA A 19 -5.87 2.62 7.43
CA ALA A 19 -5.84 1.67 6.34
C ALA A 19 -4.52 1.77 5.56
N GLU A 20 -4.06 3.00 5.32
CA GLU A 20 -2.81 3.19 4.60
C GLU A 20 -1.63 2.62 5.38
N MET A 21 -1.61 2.87 6.68
CA MET A 21 -0.55 2.34 7.53
C MET A 21 -0.58 0.81 7.57
N ALA A 22 -1.77 0.24 7.58
CA ALA A 22 -1.89 -1.22 7.59
C ALA A 22 -1.30 -1.83 6.32
N VAL A 23 -1.57 -1.22 5.17
CA VAL A 23 -1.03 -1.71 3.90
C VAL A 23 0.50 -1.60 3.90
N LEU A 24 1.01 -0.43 4.27
CA LEU A 24 2.47 -0.22 4.28
C LEU A 24 3.15 -1.14 5.28
N GLY A 25 2.55 -1.34 6.44
CA GLY A 25 3.09 -2.25 7.44
C GLY A 25 3.15 -3.67 6.92
N SER A 26 2.11 -4.12 6.24
CA SER A 26 2.10 -5.46 5.65
C SER A 26 3.21 -5.62 4.63
N MET A 27 3.46 -4.59 3.82
CA MET A 27 4.52 -4.64 2.83
C MET A 27 5.90 -4.76 3.47
N LEU A 28 6.08 -4.15 4.64
CA LEU A 28 7.36 -4.24 5.34
C LEU A 28 7.58 -5.60 5.98
N LEU A 29 6.51 -6.26 6.39
CA LEU A 29 6.61 -7.50 7.15
C LEU A 29 6.49 -8.75 6.30
N ASP A 30 6.01 -8.62 5.06
CA ASP A 30 5.67 -9.78 4.25
C ASP A 30 6.03 -9.50 2.79
N ASP A 31 7.02 -10.25 2.29
CA ASP A 31 7.47 -10.08 0.91
C ASP A 31 6.37 -10.36 -0.10
N ASP A 32 5.47 -11.30 0.21
CA ASP A 32 4.35 -11.58 -0.70
C ASP A 32 3.40 -10.39 -0.75
N ALA A 33 3.16 -9.76 0.38
CA ALA A 33 2.31 -8.57 0.40
C ALA A 33 2.94 -7.44 -0.41
N LEU A 34 4.26 -7.28 -0.30
CA LEU A 34 4.97 -6.28 -1.08
C LEU A 34 4.85 -6.56 -2.57
N ALA A 35 5.04 -7.81 -2.97
CA ALA A 35 4.95 -8.18 -4.38
C ALA A 35 3.55 -7.91 -4.92
N ARG A 36 2.53 -8.26 -4.16
CA ARG A 36 1.15 -8.03 -4.59
C ARG A 36 0.83 -6.55 -4.68
N ALA A 37 1.28 -5.78 -3.70
CA ALA A 37 1.02 -4.34 -3.70
C ALA A 37 1.72 -3.69 -4.89
N ALA A 38 2.93 -4.11 -5.20
CA ALA A 38 3.67 -3.56 -6.32
C ALA A 38 2.96 -3.81 -7.65
N GLU A 39 2.24 -4.92 -7.75
CA GLU A 39 1.52 -5.27 -8.97
C GLU A 39 0.15 -4.62 -9.07
N LEU A 40 -0.53 -4.49 -7.93
CA LEU A 40 -1.93 -4.12 -7.92
C LEU A 40 -2.19 -2.65 -7.60
N LEU A 41 -1.24 -1.99 -6.96
CA LEU A 41 -1.44 -0.63 -6.49
C LEU A 41 -0.41 0.30 -7.10
N ASP A 42 -0.72 1.59 -7.07
CA ASP A 42 0.28 2.61 -7.34
C ASP A 42 0.18 3.68 -6.25
N ALA A 43 1.14 4.60 -6.25
CA ALA A 43 1.23 5.57 -5.16
C ALA A 43 -0.01 6.42 -5.03
N SER A 44 -0.77 6.59 -6.11
CA SER A 44 -1.94 7.46 -6.09
C SER A 44 -3.07 6.93 -5.21
N VAL A 45 -3.03 5.64 -4.82
CA VAL A 45 -4.07 5.12 -3.95
C VAL A 45 -3.94 5.64 -2.53
N PHE A 46 -2.78 6.19 -2.18
CA PHE A 46 -2.59 6.76 -0.83
C PHE A 46 -2.96 8.23 -0.84
N TYR A 47 -3.69 8.64 0.18
CA TYR A 47 -4.08 10.03 0.32
C TYR A 47 -2.93 10.89 0.85
N THR A 48 -2.17 10.33 1.79
CA THR A 48 -1.11 11.04 2.49
C THR A 48 0.16 11.08 1.66
N ASP A 49 0.73 12.26 1.46
CA ASP A 49 1.93 12.42 0.65
C ASP A 49 3.08 11.59 1.19
N ALA A 50 3.27 11.57 2.51
CA ALA A 50 4.33 10.78 3.10
C ALA A 50 4.16 9.31 2.76
N HIS A 51 2.94 8.81 2.79
CA HIS A 51 2.69 7.40 2.46
C HIS A 51 2.93 7.11 0.99
N ARG A 52 2.61 8.06 0.12
CA ARG A 52 2.91 7.90 -1.31
C ARG A 52 4.41 7.75 -1.54
N LEU A 53 5.20 8.55 -0.83
CA LEU A 53 6.65 8.48 -0.96
C LEU A 53 7.19 7.16 -0.41
N ILE A 54 6.66 6.71 0.73
CA ILE A 54 7.08 5.44 1.33
C ILE A 54 6.74 4.30 0.38
N PHE A 55 5.52 4.28 -0.13
CA PHE A 55 5.10 3.24 -1.05
C PHE A 55 5.99 3.22 -2.30
N ALA A 56 6.22 4.38 -2.89
CA ALA A 56 7.04 4.46 -4.09
C ALA A 56 8.47 3.97 -3.83
N ALA A 57 9.02 4.32 -2.66
CA ALA A 57 10.36 3.88 -2.31
C ALA A 57 10.42 2.36 -2.15
N MET A 58 9.41 1.77 -1.50
CA MET A 58 9.38 0.33 -1.31
C MET A 58 9.26 -0.41 -2.63
N VAL A 59 8.41 0.09 -3.53
CA VAL A 59 8.25 -0.55 -4.84
C VAL A 59 9.53 -0.42 -5.65
N ASP A 60 10.20 0.72 -5.56
CA ASP A 60 11.45 0.92 -6.26
C ASP A 60 12.51 -0.08 -5.79
N LEU A 61 12.63 -0.26 -4.47
CA LEU A 61 13.56 -1.24 -3.91
C LEU A 61 13.20 -2.65 -4.34
N TYR A 62 11.91 -2.95 -4.34
CA TYR A 62 11.44 -4.27 -4.78
C TYR A 62 11.84 -4.52 -6.23
N LYS A 63 11.63 -3.56 -7.09
CA LYS A 63 11.96 -3.71 -8.51
C LYS A 63 13.45 -3.83 -8.75
N ARG A 64 14.25 -3.24 -7.88
CA ARG A 64 15.70 -3.36 -7.96
C ARG A 64 16.21 -4.62 -7.28
N ASN A 65 15.32 -5.41 -6.73
CA ASN A 65 15.67 -6.63 -6.05
C ASN A 65 16.51 -6.39 -4.80
N ILE A 66 16.20 -5.30 -4.11
CA ILE A 66 16.87 -4.92 -2.86
C ILE A 66 15.91 -5.21 -1.72
N ALA A 67 16.42 -5.75 -0.62
CA ALA A 67 15.59 -6.06 0.53
C ALA A 67 14.93 -4.80 1.07
N VAL A 68 13.66 -4.93 1.46
CA VAL A 68 12.90 -3.85 2.06
C VAL A 68 12.68 -4.23 3.53
N ASP A 69 13.24 -3.44 4.45
CA ASP A 69 13.01 -3.67 5.86
C ASP A 69 13.25 -2.37 6.61
N LEU A 70 13.03 -2.43 7.92
CA LEU A 70 13.07 -1.22 8.75
C LEU A 70 14.47 -0.66 8.97
N VAL A 71 15.49 -1.42 8.69
CA VAL A 71 16.87 -0.96 8.88
C VAL A 71 17.60 -0.63 7.59
N THR A 72 16.94 -0.76 6.50
CA THR A 72 17.53 -0.46 5.19
C THR A 72 17.73 1.03 4.92
#